data_e0c4dcdd9ba66a1b3cffc384033fbc97
#
_entry.id   e0c4dcdd9ba66a1b3cffc384033fbc97
#
_cell.length_a   1.000
_cell.length_b   1.000
_cell.length_c   1.000
_cell.angle_alpha   90.00
_cell.angle_beta   90.00
_cell.angle_gamma   90.00
#
_symmetry.space_group_name_H-M   'P 1'
#
loop_
_entity.id
_entity.type
_entity.pdbx_description
1 polymer ?
#
loop_
_entity_poly.entity_id
_entity_poly.type
_entity_poly.pdbx_seq_one_letter_code
_entity_poly.pdbx_strand_id
1 'polypeptide(L)'
;MLNEKGFDQWAEDYEQSVALSDADDLYPFAGYRDILDTICRNVLSQGAKDVLDIGFGTGTLSAALYAQGCRIYGQDFSAQMLRLAQDRMPKATLFCGDFSQGLSTPLTQCTYDAIVATYSLHHLTDRQKVDFIRSLLSLLREGGCLYIGDVAFPSRAALEVCRLHAGDLWDADETYFVFDEMKCFFPQMQFEPLSPCAGILSLRRHA
;
A
#
# COMPACT_ATOMS: atom_id res chain seq x y z
N MET A 1 -5.72 1.42 -17.72
CA MET A 1 -6.03 0.84 -16.39
C MET A 1 -6.48 -0.60 -16.57
N LEU A 2 -5.79 -1.56 -15.95
CA LEU A 2 -6.18 -2.96 -15.95
C LEU A 2 -7.54 -3.07 -15.23
N ASN A 3 -8.50 -3.78 -15.83
CA ASN A 3 -9.75 -4.13 -15.17
C ASN A 3 -9.55 -5.39 -14.30
N GLU A 4 -10.54 -5.79 -13.48
CA GLU A 4 -10.52 -6.97 -12.60
C GLU A 4 -9.96 -8.22 -13.30
N LYS A 5 -10.37 -8.50 -14.55
CA LYS A 5 -9.88 -9.66 -15.32
C LYS A 5 -8.41 -9.51 -15.75
N GLY A 6 -7.94 -8.31 -16.00
CA GLY A 6 -6.53 -8.05 -16.32
C GLY A 6 -5.61 -8.30 -15.13
N PHE A 7 -6.05 -7.91 -13.93
CA PHE A 7 -5.34 -8.20 -12.68
C PHE A 7 -5.38 -9.69 -12.29
N ASP A 8 -6.48 -10.38 -12.54
CA ASP A 8 -6.56 -11.82 -12.29
C ASP A 8 -5.61 -12.61 -13.19
N GLN A 9 -5.44 -12.21 -14.46
CA GLN A 9 -4.44 -12.83 -15.37
C GLN A 9 -3.00 -12.48 -14.98
N TRP A 10 -2.79 -11.28 -14.46
CA TRP A 10 -1.46 -10.81 -14.06
C TRP A 10 -1.00 -11.39 -12.71
N ALA A 11 -1.93 -11.87 -11.87
CA ALA A 11 -1.61 -12.42 -10.56
C ALA A 11 -0.63 -13.61 -10.59
N GLU A 12 -0.63 -14.41 -11.65
CA GLU A 12 0.29 -15.56 -11.79
C GLU A 12 1.73 -15.11 -12.09
N ASP A 13 1.90 -13.99 -12.82
CA ASP A 13 3.21 -13.45 -13.21
C ASP A 13 3.68 -12.31 -12.29
N TYR A 14 2.79 -11.83 -11.39
CA TYR A 14 3.03 -10.65 -10.55
C TYR A 14 4.29 -10.76 -9.70
N GLU A 15 4.43 -11.87 -8.94
CA GLU A 15 5.60 -12.05 -8.06
C GLU A 15 6.92 -12.13 -8.85
N GLN A 16 6.89 -12.64 -10.09
CA GLN A 16 8.08 -12.70 -10.96
C GLN A 16 8.43 -11.30 -11.50
N SER A 17 7.44 -10.54 -11.95
CA SER A 17 7.63 -9.17 -12.46
C SER A 17 8.16 -8.23 -11.38
N VAL A 18 7.61 -8.33 -10.16
CA VAL A 18 8.08 -7.60 -8.98
C VAL A 18 9.52 -7.98 -8.65
N ALA A 19 9.84 -9.28 -8.62
CA ALA A 19 11.20 -9.76 -8.28
C ALA A 19 12.26 -9.29 -9.28
N LEU A 20 11.95 -9.21 -10.58
CA LEU A 20 12.87 -8.73 -11.61
C LEU A 20 13.11 -7.21 -11.47
N SER A 21 12.04 -6.43 -11.30
CA SER A 21 12.13 -4.97 -11.16
C SER A 21 12.83 -4.55 -9.86
N ASP A 22 12.60 -5.27 -8.75
CA ASP A 22 13.27 -5.04 -7.47
C ASP A 22 14.76 -5.39 -7.53
N ALA A 23 15.13 -6.48 -8.21
CA ALA A 23 16.52 -6.92 -8.34
C ALA A 23 17.39 -5.93 -9.16
N ASP A 24 16.80 -5.25 -10.13
CA ASP A 24 17.48 -4.29 -11.00
C ASP A 24 17.39 -2.84 -10.49
N ASP A 25 16.74 -2.61 -9.32
CA ASP A 25 16.48 -1.29 -8.74
C ASP A 25 15.78 -0.33 -9.71
N LEU A 26 14.87 -0.88 -10.52
CA LEU A 26 14.16 -0.16 -11.57
C LEU A 26 12.71 0.13 -11.21
N TYR A 27 12.20 1.25 -11.76
CA TYR A 27 10.78 1.60 -11.74
C TYR A 27 9.93 0.46 -12.36
N PRO A 28 8.74 0.13 -11.81
CA PRO A 28 8.09 0.77 -10.65
C PRO A 28 8.43 0.15 -9.28
N PHE A 29 9.02 -1.05 -9.22
CA PHE A 29 9.18 -1.83 -7.99
C PHE A 29 10.59 -1.75 -7.37
N ALA A 30 11.38 -0.73 -7.73
CA ALA A 30 12.66 -0.49 -7.08
C ALA A 30 12.50 -0.34 -5.56
N GLY A 31 13.24 -1.15 -4.79
CA GLY A 31 13.17 -1.16 -3.32
C GLY A 31 11.90 -1.81 -2.75
N TYR A 32 11.19 -2.62 -3.51
CA TYR A 32 9.95 -3.28 -3.08
C TYR A 32 10.12 -4.06 -1.78
N ARG A 33 11.16 -4.91 -1.71
CA ARG A 33 11.43 -5.73 -0.50
C ARG A 33 11.76 -4.88 0.70
N ASP A 34 12.58 -3.85 0.52
CA ASP A 34 12.97 -2.93 1.60
C ASP A 34 11.75 -2.18 2.16
N ILE A 35 10.79 -1.81 1.30
CA ILE A 35 9.51 -1.21 1.71
C ILE A 35 8.72 -2.19 2.58
N LEU A 36 8.50 -3.43 2.11
CA LEU A 36 7.74 -4.43 2.86
C LEU A 36 8.39 -4.76 4.20
N ASP A 37 9.71 -4.97 4.22
CA ASP A 37 10.48 -5.29 5.42
C ASP A 37 10.47 -4.13 6.42
N THR A 38 10.58 -2.89 5.94
CA THR A 38 10.55 -1.70 6.79
C THR A 38 9.16 -1.49 7.39
N ILE A 39 8.08 -1.61 6.59
CA ILE A 39 6.71 -1.53 7.11
C ILE A 39 6.46 -2.65 8.12
N CYS A 40 6.85 -3.89 7.82
CA CYS A 40 6.70 -5.03 8.73
C CYS A 40 7.38 -4.77 10.08
N ARG A 41 8.65 -4.33 10.07
CA ARG A 41 9.39 -3.96 11.30
C ARG A 41 8.69 -2.83 12.06
N ASN A 42 8.22 -1.80 11.39
CA ASN A 42 7.55 -0.66 12.01
C ASN A 42 6.23 -1.07 12.68
N VAL A 43 5.40 -1.86 12.00
CA VAL A 43 4.15 -2.40 12.53
C VAL A 43 4.40 -3.27 13.78
N LEU A 44 5.38 -4.17 13.71
CA LEU A 44 5.70 -5.07 14.83
C LEU A 44 6.33 -4.33 16.01
N SER A 45 7.21 -3.35 15.77
CA SER A 45 7.89 -2.59 16.82
C SER A 45 6.95 -1.75 17.68
N GLN A 46 5.83 -1.28 17.12
CA GLN A 46 4.79 -0.58 17.89
C GLN A 46 3.81 -1.54 18.61
N GLY A 47 4.01 -2.86 18.50
CA GLY A 47 3.20 -3.86 19.18
C GLY A 47 1.79 -4.03 18.57
N ALA A 48 1.60 -3.66 17.31
CA ALA A 48 0.32 -3.75 16.62
C ALA A 48 -0.22 -5.20 16.62
N LYS A 49 -1.52 -5.33 16.85
CA LYS A 49 -2.24 -6.63 16.86
C LYS A 49 -3.30 -6.71 15.77
N ASP A 50 -4.04 -5.63 15.56
CA ASP A 50 -5.06 -5.54 14.52
C ASP A 50 -4.53 -4.69 13.38
N VAL A 51 -4.34 -5.31 12.21
CA VAL A 51 -3.78 -4.67 11.02
C VAL A 51 -4.77 -4.76 9.88
N LEU A 52 -5.07 -3.60 9.25
CA LEU A 52 -5.85 -3.50 8.03
C LEU A 52 -4.91 -3.31 6.83
N ASP A 53 -5.03 -4.15 5.82
CA ASP A 53 -4.26 -4.08 4.57
C ASP A 53 -5.17 -3.70 3.40
N ILE A 54 -4.83 -2.62 2.71
CA ILE A 54 -5.58 -2.05 1.58
C ILE A 54 -4.89 -2.40 0.26
N GLY A 55 -5.57 -3.19 -0.57
CA GLY A 55 -4.96 -3.74 -1.78
C GLY A 55 -3.89 -4.77 -1.43
N PHE A 56 -4.25 -5.77 -0.62
CA PHE A 56 -3.30 -6.74 -0.06
C PHE A 56 -2.63 -7.64 -1.11
N GLY A 57 -3.12 -7.69 -2.35
CA GLY A 57 -2.59 -8.52 -3.42
C GLY A 57 -2.49 -9.99 -3.02
N THR A 58 -1.35 -10.64 -3.26
CA THR A 58 -1.08 -12.03 -2.83
C THR A 58 -0.91 -12.17 -1.30
N GLY A 59 -0.94 -11.06 -0.56
CA GLY A 59 -0.81 -11.01 0.89
C GLY A 59 0.62 -11.13 1.39
N THR A 60 1.63 -10.77 0.62
CA THR A 60 3.04 -10.96 1.00
C THR A 60 3.40 -10.28 2.32
N LEU A 61 3.08 -8.98 2.47
CA LEU A 61 3.29 -8.26 3.73
C LEU A 61 2.39 -8.80 4.85
N SER A 62 1.09 -8.95 4.54
CA SER A 62 0.12 -9.41 5.52
C SER A 62 0.40 -10.80 6.04
N ALA A 63 0.89 -11.74 5.21
CA ALA A 63 1.28 -13.09 5.65
C ALA A 63 2.49 -13.05 6.62
N ALA A 64 3.45 -12.16 6.37
CA ALA A 64 4.58 -11.95 7.29
C ALA A 64 4.10 -11.46 8.67
N LEU A 65 3.19 -10.47 8.69
CA LEU A 65 2.57 -9.96 9.93
C LEU A 65 1.69 -11.01 10.62
N TYR A 66 0.92 -11.78 9.85
CA TYR A 66 0.09 -12.88 10.35
C TYR A 66 0.92 -13.96 11.03
N ALA A 67 2.06 -14.34 10.45
CA ALA A 67 3.00 -15.30 11.05
C ALA A 67 3.58 -14.79 12.39
N GLN A 68 3.65 -13.49 12.61
CA GLN A 68 4.06 -12.86 13.87
C GLN A 68 2.88 -12.65 14.86
N GLY A 69 1.71 -13.21 14.54
CA GLY A 69 0.54 -13.21 15.43
C GLY A 69 -0.36 -11.99 15.32
N CYS A 70 -0.23 -11.18 14.29
CA CYS A 70 -1.19 -10.12 14.00
C CYS A 70 -2.52 -10.71 13.48
N ARG A 71 -3.63 -10.09 13.82
CA ARG A 71 -4.92 -10.32 13.20
C ARG A 71 -5.02 -9.44 11.96
N ILE A 72 -5.20 -10.09 10.81
CA ILE A 72 -5.21 -9.41 9.52
C ILE A 72 -6.65 -9.22 9.05
N TYR A 73 -6.93 -8.00 8.64
CA TYR A 73 -8.12 -7.56 7.95
C TYR A 73 -7.69 -6.96 6.62
N GLY A 74 -8.46 -7.10 5.56
CA GLY A 74 -8.05 -6.51 4.29
C GLY A 74 -9.15 -6.47 3.25
N GLN A 75 -8.91 -5.62 2.24
CA GLN A 75 -9.74 -5.53 1.05
C GLN A 75 -8.87 -5.43 -0.19
N ASP A 76 -9.18 -6.27 -1.17
CA ASP A 76 -8.59 -6.25 -2.49
C ASP A 76 -9.70 -6.44 -3.54
N PHE A 77 -9.56 -5.86 -4.72
CA PHE A 77 -10.59 -5.97 -5.74
C PHE A 77 -10.51 -7.27 -6.56
N SER A 78 -9.38 -7.98 -6.54
CA SER A 78 -9.17 -9.24 -7.25
C SER A 78 -9.63 -10.44 -6.41
N ALA A 79 -10.60 -11.19 -6.91
CA ALA A 79 -11.05 -12.43 -6.27
C ALA A 79 -9.95 -13.51 -6.28
N GLN A 80 -9.01 -13.47 -7.24
CA GLN A 80 -7.88 -14.39 -7.28
C GLN A 80 -6.84 -14.06 -6.23
N MET A 81 -6.49 -12.78 -6.05
CA MET A 81 -5.61 -12.32 -4.98
C MET A 81 -6.17 -12.70 -3.61
N LEU A 82 -7.48 -12.51 -3.41
CA LEU A 82 -8.14 -12.91 -2.16
C LEU A 82 -7.97 -14.41 -1.89
N ARG A 83 -8.15 -15.29 -2.89
CA ARG A 83 -7.94 -16.74 -2.71
C ARG A 83 -6.51 -17.05 -2.30
N LEU A 84 -5.51 -16.50 -3.00
CA LEU A 84 -4.09 -16.71 -2.69
C LEU A 84 -3.73 -16.22 -1.28
N ALA A 85 -4.21 -15.03 -0.91
CA ALA A 85 -3.98 -14.48 0.43
C ALA A 85 -4.69 -15.29 1.52
N GLN A 86 -5.93 -15.78 1.26
CA GLN A 86 -6.68 -16.58 2.23
C GLN A 86 -6.02 -17.93 2.50
N ASP A 87 -5.42 -18.57 1.48
CA ASP A 87 -4.66 -19.82 1.64
C ASP A 87 -3.43 -19.60 2.55
N ARG A 88 -2.76 -18.46 2.43
CA ARG A 88 -1.62 -18.08 3.28
C ARG A 88 -2.04 -17.70 4.70
N MET A 89 -3.23 -17.14 4.85
CA MET A 89 -3.76 -16.60 6.11
C MET A 89 -5.17 -17.11 6.39
N PRO A 90 -5.36 -18.39 6.77
CA PRO A 90 -6.69 -19.01 6.88
C PRO A 90 -7.66 -18.34 7.87
N LYS A 91 -7.14 -17.59 8.85
CA LYS A 91 -7.94 -16.88 9.88
C LYS A 91 -8.03 -15.38 9.64
N ALA A 92 -7.48 -14.86 8.54
CA ALA A 92 -7.62 -13.46 8.18
C ALA A 92 -9.05 -13.14 7.74
N THR A 93 -9.47 -11.90 7.97
CA THR A 93 -10.79 -11.38 7.57
C THR A 93 -10.63 -10.54 6.32
N LEU A 94 -10.76 -11.18 5.16
CA LEU A 94 -10.50 -10.59 3.87
C LEU A 94 -11.78 -10.41 3.06
N PHE A 95 -11.87 -9.30 2.32
CA PHE A 95 -13.01 -8.95 1.48
C PHE A 95 -12.56 -8.67 0.05
N CYS A 96 -13.37 -9.12 -0.92
CA CYS A 96 -13.23 -8.71 -2.31
C CYS A 96 -14.05 -7.44 -2.53
N GLY A 97 -13.41 -6.38 -3.05
CA GLY A 97 -14.09 -5.13 -3.34
C GLY A 97 -13.13 -4.01 -3.75
N ASP A 98 -13.62 -3.10 -4.57
CA ASP A 98 -12.89 -1.91 -5.01
C ASP A 98 -12.89 -0.85 -3.91
N PHE A 99 -11.74 -0.63 -3.28
CA PHE A 99 -11.58 0.37 -2.22
C PHE A 99 -11.75 1.82 -2.72
N SER A 100 -11.65 2.07 -4.04
CA SER A 100 -11.94 3.39 -4.61
C SER A 100 -13.42 3.78 -4.44
N GLN A 101 -14.30 2.79 -4.29
CA GLN A 101 -15.73 2.95 -3.99
C GLN A 101 -16.02 2.92 -2.48
N GLY A 102 -14.99 2.72 -1.66
CA GLY A 102 -15.07 2.63 -0.21
C GLY A 102 -14.75 1.24 0.34
N LEU A 103 -14.64 1.16 1.66
CA LEU A 103 -14.37 -0.09 2.34
C LEU A 103 -15.67 -0.86 2.65
N SER A 104 -15.57 -2.18 2.62
CA SER A 104 -16.62 -3.09 3.08
C SER A 104 -17.08 -2.74 4.51
N THR A 105 -18.38 -2.71 4.75
CA THR A 105 -18.97 -2.28 6.03
C THR A 105 -18.33 -2.93 7.26
N PRO A 106 -18.01 -4.26 7.28
CA PRO A 106 -17.38 -4.85 8.46
C PRO A 106 -16.00 -4.25 8.78
N LEU A 107 -15.25 -3.77 7.78
CA LEU A 107 -13.96 -3.13 7.99
C LEU A 107 -14.11 -1.73 8.60
N THR A 108 -15.17 -0.99 8.23
CA THR A 108 -15.42 0.36 8.75
C THR A 108 -16.00 0.37 10.17
N GLN A 109 -16.45 -0.78 10.67
CA GLN A 109 -16.97 -0.94 12.03
C GLN A 109 -15.88 -1.33 13.05
N CYS A 110 -14.65 -1.56 12.59
CA CYS A 110 -13.50 -1.90 13.42
C CYS A 110 -12.52 -0.73 13.53
N THR A 111 -11.62 -0.82 14.51
CA THR A 111 -10.47 0.08 14.64
C THR A 111 -9.18 -0.73 14.68
N TYR A 112 -8.10 -0.16 14.17
CA TYR A 112 -6.85 -0.86 13.90
C TYR A 112 -5.67 -0.21 14.61
N ASP A 113 -4.68 -1.02 14.98
CA ASP A 113 -3.41 -0.52 15.54
C ASP A 113 -2.49 -0.02 14.42
N ALA A 114 -2.58 -0.66 13.26
CA ALA A 114 -1.90 -0.22 12.05
C ALA A 114 -2.79 -0.41 10.82
N ILE A 115 -2.64 0.47 9.85
CA ILE A 115 -3.21 0.33 8.51
C ILE A 115 -2.04 0.37 7.53
N VAL A 116 -2.01 -0.56 6.58
CA VAL A 116 -0.97 -0.62 5.56
C VAL A 116 -1.61 -0.58 4.17
N ALA A 117 -0.90 0.01 3.22
CA ALA A 117 -1.26 -0.01 1.81
C ALA A 117 0.05 -0.07 1.02
N THR A 118 0.27 -1.13 0.24
CA THR A 118 1.51 -1.30 -0.51
C THR A 118 1.22 -1.46 -1.99
N TYR A 119 1.79 -0.56 -2.81
CA TYR A 119 1.65 -0.54 -4.26
C TYR A 119 0.19 -0.66 -4.73
N SER A 120 -0.70 0.09 -4.09
CA SER A 120 -2.15 0.02 -4.36
C SER A 120 -2.81 1.40 -4.52
N LEU A 121 -2.36 2.42 -3.80
CA LEU A 121 -3.03 3.72 -3.81
C LEU A 121 -2.68 4.61 -5.01
N HIS A 122 -1.67 4.27 -5.81
CA HIS A 122 -1.38 4.97 -7.07
C HIS A 122 -2.50 4.86 -8.11
N HIS A 123 -3.43 3.93 -7.95
CA HIS A 123 -4.64 3.84 -8.77
C HIS A 123 -5.69 4.93 -8.45
N LEU A 124 -5.55 5.64 -7.35
CA LEU A 124 -6.40 6.76 -6.96
C LEU A 124 -5.84 8.08 -7.49
N THR A 125 -6.72 9.00 -7.91
CA THR A 125 -6.34 10.40 -8.14
C THR A 125 -5.90 11.07 -6.84
N ASP A 126 -5.14 12.17 -6.90
CA ASP A 126 -4.66 12.87 -5.69
C ASP A 126 -5.80 13.29 -4.76
N ARG A 127 -6.93 13.74 -5.31
CA ARG A 127 -8.11 14.06 -4.51
C ARG A 127 -8.68 12.82 -3.80
N GLN A 128 -8.83 11.73 -4.52
CA GLN A 128 -9.31 10.46 -3.94
C GLN A 128 -8.37 9.96 -2.85
N LYS A 129 -7.03 10.05 -3.06
CA LYS A 129 -6.03 9.72 -2.03
C LYS A 129 -6.25 10.51 -0.75
N VAL A 130 -6.40 11.85 -0.86
CA VAL A 130 -6.62 12.70 0.30
C VAL A 130 -7.88 12.30 1.07
N ASP A 131 -9.00 12.10 0.38
CA ASP A 131 -10.26 11.74 1.01
C ASP A 131 -10.20 10.33 1.62
N PHE A 132 -9.57 9.38 0.93
CA PHE A 132 -9.40 8.02 1.39
C PHE A 132 -8.45 7.92 2.60
N ILE A 133 -7.31 8.60 2.57
CA ILE A 133 -6.38 8.68 3.71
C ILE A 133 -7.10 9.23 4.95
N ARG A 134 -7.92 10.29 4.82
CA ARG A 134 -8.73 10.81 5.94
C ARG A 134 -9.67 9.76 6.51
N SER A 135 -10.32 8.98 5.66
CA SER A 135 -11.18 7.89 6.11
C SER A 135 -10.40 6.80 6.85
N LEU A 136 -9.23 6.40 6.34
CA LEU A 136 -8.35 5.43 6.99
C LEU A 136 -7.86 5.91 8.36
N LEU A 137 -7.46 7.17 8.48
CA LEU A 137 -7.03 7.76 9.76
C LEU A 137 -8.13 7.71 10.83
N SER A 138 -9.41 7.79 10.44
CA SER A 138 -10.52 7.66 11.38
C SER A 138 -10.67 6.26 11.96
N LEU A 139 -10.19 5.24 11.25
CA LEU A 139 -10.21 3.84 11.66
C LEU A 139 -9.00 3.42 12.51
N LEU A 140 -7.97 4.26 12.62
CA LEU A 140 -6.84 3.98 13.51
C LEU A 140 -7.25 4.17 14.97
N ARG A 141 -6.71 3.36 15.85
CA ARG A 141 -6.70 3.60 17.30
C ARG A 141 -5.78 4.77 17.64
N GLU A 142 -5.93 5.33 18.81
CA GLU A 142 -4.98 6.31 19.35
C GLU A 142 -3.56 5.73 19.37
N GLY A 143 -2.59 6.49 18.86
CA GLY A 143 -1.22 6.03 18.70
C GLY A 143 -0.97 5.10 17.52
N GLY A 144 -2.03 4.63 16.84
CA GLY A 144 -1.92 3.81 15.63
C GLY A 144 -1.32 4.58 14.45
N CYS A 145 -0.83 3.85 13.46
CA CYS A 145 -0.14 4.43 12.31
C CYS A 145 -0.64 3.86 10.98
N LEU A 146 -0.81 4.73 10.00
CA LEU A 146 -0.99 4.41 8.59
C LEU A 146 0.39 4.41 7.92
N TYR A 147 0.71 3.33 7.19
CA TYR A 147 1.91 3.20 6.36
C TYR A 147 1.49 2.97 4.91
N ILE A 148 1.97 3.81 4.01
CA ILE A 148 1.76 3.70 2.57
C ILE A 148 3.12 3.51 1.92
N GLY A 149 3.41 2.30 1.44
CA GLY A 149 4.59 1.98 0.65
C GLY A 149 4.21 1.98 -0.84
N ASP A 150 4.74 2.91 -1.62
CA ASP A 150 4.28 3.09 -3.00
C ASP A 150 5.35 3.78 -3.85
N VAL A 151 5.11 3.86 -5.15
CA VAL A 151 5.83 4.79 -6.03
C VAL A 151 5.58 6.21 -5.52
N ALA A 152 6.63 6.81 -4.97
CA ALA A 152 6.53 8.06 -4.23
C ALA A 152 7.81 8.87 -4.33
N PHE A 153 7.64 10.17 -4.46
CA PHE A 153 8.72 11.12 -4.68
C PHE A 153 8.72 12.23 -3.65
N PRO A 154 9.89 12.75 -3.24
CA PRO A 154 9.95 13.88 -2.32
C PRO A 154 9.30 15.15 -2.89
N SER A 155 9.43 15.37 -4.21
CA SER A 155 8.92 16.56 -4.91
C SER A 155 8.48 16.24 -6.34
N ARG A 156 7.72 17.15 -6.94
CA ARG A 156 7.31 17.07 -8.34
C ARG A 156 8.53 17.01 -9.29
N ALA A 157 9.59 17.73 -8.98
CA ALA A 157 10.84 17.70 -9.77
C ALA A 157 11.48 16.31 -9.77
N ALA A 158 11.49 15.60 -8.63
CA ALA A 158 12.00 14.24 -8.54
C ALA A 158 11.17 13.25 -9.37
N LEU A 159 9.83 13.39 -9.33
CA LEU A 159 8.92 12.60 -10.15
C LEU A 159 9.21 12.79 -11.65
N GLU A 160 9.37 14.05 -12.11
CA GLU A 160 9.63 14.33 -13.53
C GLU A 160 10.98 13.76 -13.98
N VAL A 161 12.01 13.78 -13.13
CA VAL A 161 13.29 13.14 -13.42
C VAL A 161 13.13 11.63 -13.58
N CYS A 162 12.40 10.97 -12.67
CA CYS A 162 12.13 9.55 -12.79
C CYS A 162 11.32 9.22 -14.05
N ARG A 163 10.28 10.00 -14.36
CA ARG A 163 9.47 9.84 -15.57
C ARG A 163 10.32 9.89 -16.85
N LEU A 164 11.25 10.84 -16.92
CA LEU A 164 12.16 10.96 -18.07
C LEU A 164 13.10 9.74 -18.20
N HIS A 165 13.58 9.19 -17.09
CA HIS A 165 14.41 8.01 -17.10
C HIS A 165 13.63 6.73 -17.41
N ALA A 166 12.41 6.60 -16.93
CA ALA A 166 11.55 5.45 -17.19
C ALA A 166 11.11 5.37 -18.66
N GLY A 167 10.99 6.53 -19.35
CA GLY A 167 10.64 6.57 -20.77
C GLY A 167 9.34 5.82 -21.08
N ASP A 168 9.41 4.84 -21.96
CA ASP A 168 8.26 4.05 -22.41
C ASP A 168 7.72 3.10 -21.31
N LEU A 169 8.46 2.88 -20.22
CA LEU A 169 8.01 2.07 -19.08
C LEU A 169 7.09 2.85 -18.13
N TRP A 170 7.03 4.20 -18.29
CA TRP A 170 6.21 5.03 -17.41
C TRP A 170 4.71 4.79 -17.63
N ASP A 171 4.00 4.39 -16.57
CA ASP A 171 2.53 4.28 -16.63
C ASP A 171 1.90 5.67 -16.44
N ALA A 172 1.27 6.17 -17.50
CA ALA A 172 0.61 7.47 -17.51
C ALA A 172 -0.83 7.42 -16.93
N ASP A 173 -1.39 6.24 -16.74
CA ASP A 173 -2.72 6.04 -16.16
C ASP A 173 -2.67 6.02 -14.61
N GLU A 174 -1.47 5.91 -14.02
CA GLU A 174 -1.26 5.92 -12.59
C GLU A 174 -0.93 7.32 -12.05
N THR A 175 -1.34 7.57 -10.82
CA THR A 175 -1.06 8.84 -10.13
C THR A 175 -0.15 8.55 -8.93
N TYR A 176 1.13 8.94 -9.02
CA TYR A 176 2.11 8.66 -7.98
C TYR A 176 2.11 9.71 -6.88
N PHE A 177 2.58 9.33 -5.70
CA PHE A 177 2.67 10.23 -4.57
C PHE A 177 3.78 11.26 -4.73
N VAL A 178 3.46 12.53 -4.46
CA VAL A 178 4.43 13.61 -4.29
C VAL A 178 4.32 14.13 -2.86
N PHE A 179 5.35 13.86 -2.05
CA PHE A 179 5.31 14.13 -0.61
C PHE A 179 5.05 15.60 -0.28
N ASP A 180 5.73 16.53 -0.94
CA ASP A 180 5.56 17.98 -0.69
C ASP A 180 4.11 18.43 -0.94
N GLU A 181 3.42 17.82 -1.91
CA GLU A 181 2.02 18.12 -2.22
C GLU A 181 1.08 17.49 -1.19
N MET A 182 1.33 16.22 -0.82
CA MET A 182 0.53 15.52 0.20
C MET A 182 0.67 16.15 1.58
N LYS A 183 1.84 16.70 1.91
CA LYS A 183 2.11 17.39 3.15
C LYS A 183 1.26 18.66 3.34
N CYS A 184 0.80 19.27 2.25
CA CYS A 184 -0.14 20.39 2.33
C CYS A 184 -1.49 19.98 2.96
N PHE A 185 -1.92 18.74 2.78
CA PHE A 185 -3.15 18.17 3.34
C PHE A 185 -2.93 17.48 4.68
N PHE A 186 -1.72 16.97 4.90
CA PHE A 186 -1.32 16.19 6.09
C PHE A 186 0.03 16.72 6.62
N PRO A 187 0.07 17.86 7.35
CA PRO A 187 1.32 18.48 7.80
C PRO A 187 2.22 17.56 8.64
N GLN A 188 1.63 16.60 9.36
CA GLN A 188 2.34 15.60 10.18
C GLN A 188 2.82 14.37 9.40
N MET A 189 2.52 14.27 8.09
CA MET A 189 3.01 13.18 7.25
C MET A 189 4.53 13.14 7.25
N GLN A 190 5.08 11.95 7.37
CA GLN A 190 6.51 11.68 7.21
C GLN A 190 6.74 10.91 5.92
N PHE A 191 7.91 11.07 5.33
CA PHE A 191 8.33 10.35 4.14
C PHE A 191 9.73 9.78 4.32
N GLU A 192 9.88 8.50 4.05
CA GLU A 192 11.15 7.77 4.06
C GLU A 192 11.40 7.23 2.64
N PRO A 193 12.29 7.86 1.83
CA PRO A 193 12.65 7.33 0.53
C PRO A 193 13.50 6.07 0.72
N LEU A 194 13.16 4.99 0.00
CA LEU A 194 13.89 3.72 0.03
C LEU A 194 14.54 3.38 -1.32
N SER A 195 14.09 4.05 -2.40
CA SER A 195 14.71 3.99 -3.72
C SER A 195 14.53 5.32 -4.44
N PRO A 196 15.09 5.49 -5.66
CA PRO A 196 14.90 6.71 -6.44
C PRO A 196 13.44 7.01 -6.81
N CYS A 197 12.56 6.00 -6.83
CA CYS A 197 11.17 6.15 -7.27
C CYS A 197 10.14 5.62 -6.28
N ALA A 198 10.54 5.09 -5.12
CA ALA A 198 9.61 4.56 -4.14
C ALA A 198 10.02 4.87 -2.70
N GLY A 199 9.05 4.86 -1.80
CA GLY A 199 9.27 5.11 -0.39
C GLY A 199 8.02 4.90 0.45
N ILE A 200 8.14 5.18 1.74
CA ILE A 200 7.09 5.01 2.72
C ILE A 200 6.59 6.37 3.18
N LEU A 201 5.30 6.63 2.98
CA LEU A 201 4.60 7.73 3.64
C LEU A 201 3.94 7.20 4.92
N SER A 202 4.07 7.90 6.02
CA SER A 202 3.47 7.48 7.27
C SER A 202 2.74 8.61 7.98
N LEU A 203 1.62 8.24 8.64
CA LEU A 203 0.77 9.14 9.39
C LEU A 203 0.35 8.46 10.70
N ARG A 204 0.69 9.08 11.82
CA ARG A 204 0.28 8.60 13.14
C ARG A 204 -0.98 9.32 13.61
N ARG A 205 -1.95 8.57 14.15
CA ARG A 205 -3.08 9.17 14.85
C ARG A 205 -2.63 9.63 16.24
N HIS A 206 -2.62 10.93 16.45
CA HIS A 206 -2.47 11.54 17.77
C HIS A 206 -3.83 11.64 18.47
N ALA A 207 -3.80 11.71 19.79
CA ALA A 207 -4.98 11.95 20.62
C ALA A 207 -5.68 13.27 20.27
#